data_854326b53933023b44428d2cfa6d64a4
#
_entry.id   854326b53933023b44428d2cfa6d64a4
#
_cell.length_a   1.000
_cell.length_b   1.000
_cell.length_c   1.000
_cell.angle_alpha   90.00
_cell.angle_beta   90.00
_cell.angle_gamma   90.00
#
_symmetry.space_group_name_H-M   'P 1'
#
loop_
_entity.id
_entity.type
_entity.pdbx_description
1 polymer ?
#
loop_
_entity_poly.entity_id
_entity_poly.type
_entity_poly.pdbx_seq_one_letter_code
_entity_poly.pdbx_strand_id
1 'polypeptide(L)'
;MKADQENLPAGYASLLAEIKDRIRSAQYEALRAVNKELVKLYWDIGRMTTERQATGVHGTAVVKRLAADLQAEFPGIVGFSWRNLFYMSEFFTAYRDKPKLQPLVAIIGWTQNLVILQRCKKPLEREFYLRMTARFGWT
;
A
#
# COMPACT_ATOMS: atom_id res chain seq x y z
N MET A 1 36.24 -8.80 -15.68
CA MET A 1 37.48 -8.59 -16.40
C MET A 1 37.27 -8.82 -17.86
N LYS A 2 37.96 -8.03 -18.68
CA LYS A 2 37.75 -8.03 -20.15
C LYS A 2 38.02 -9.37 -20.82
N ALA A 3 39.04 -10.07 -20.35
CA ALA A 3 39.42 -11.37 -20.94
C ALA A 3 38.34 -12.45 -20.74
N ASP A 4 37.65 -12.42 -19.64
CA ASP A 4 36.56 -13.37 -19.35
C ASP A 4 35.32 -13.09 -20.21
N GLN A 5 35.07 -11.82 -20.53
CA GLN A 5 33.93 -11.40 -21.36
C GLN A 5 34.14 -11.79 -22.83
N GLU A 6 35.36 -11.81 -23.31
CA GLU A 6 35.69 -12.18 -24.68
C GLU A 6 35.48 -13.67 -24.96
N ASN A 7 35.49 -14.52 -23.93
CA ASN A 7 35.33 -15.98 -24.04
C ASN A 7 33.92 -16.46 -23.80
N LEU A 8 32.93 -15.54 -23.67
CA LEU A 8 31.53 -15.91 -23.42
C LEU A 8 30.88 -16.47 -24.69
N PRO A 9 30.05 -17.50 -24.54
CA PRO A 9 29.36 -18.11 -25.69
C PRO A 9 28.44 -17.11 -26.39
N ALA A 10 28.17 -17.37 -27.67
CA ALA A 10 27.12 -16.66 -28.40
C ALA A 10 25.78 -16.91 -27.68
N GLY A 11 24.98 -15.85 -27.51
CA GLY A 11 23.69 -15.94 -26.83
C GLY A 11 23.74 -15.72 -25.32
N TYR A 12 24.92 -15.55 -24.73
CA TYR A 12 25.04 -15.27 -23.29
C TYR A 12 24.34 -13.97 -22.92
N ALA A 13 24.54 -12.90 -23.68
CA ALA A 13 23.93 -11.61 -23.42
C ALA A 13 22.40 -11.67 -23.45
N SER A 14 21.85 -12.44 -24.40
CA SER A 14 20.41 -12.68 -24.51
C SER A 14 19.87 -13.46 -23.32
N LEU A 15 20.57 -14.52 -22.90
CA LEU A 15 20.21 -15.30 -21.73
C LEU A 15 20.23 -14.44 -20.46
N LEU A 16 21.25 -13.65 -20.28
CA LEU A 16 21.39 -12.76 -19.13
C LEU A 16 20.24 -11.74 -19.08
N ALA A 17 19.90 -11.12 -20.21
CA ALA A 17 18.79 -10.18 -20.32
C ALA A 17 17.46 -10.84 -19.97
N GLU A 18 17.23 -12.04 -20.48
CA GLU A 18 15.99 -12.80 -20.22
C GLU A 18 15.85 -13.17 -18.75
N ILE A 19 16.93 -13.61 -18.12
CA ILE A 19 16.93 -13.91 -16.67
C ILE A 19 16.69 -12.66 -15.85
N LYS A 20 17.34 -11.55 -16.19
CA LYS A 20 17.11 -10.26 -15.49
C LYS A 20 15.66 -9.82 -15.56
N ASP A 21 15.04 -9.94 -16.72
CA ASP A 21 13.64 -9.57 -16.90
C ASP A 21 12.72 -10.47 -16.07
N ARG A 22 13.03 -11.74 -16.00
CA ARG A 22 12.26 -12.72 -15.20
C ARG A 22 12.37 -12.40 -13.70
N ILE A 23 13.57 -12.05 -13.24
CA ILE A 23 13.80 -11.65 -11.84
C ILE A 23 13.00 -10.39 -11.51
N ARG A 24 13.07 -9.37 -12.36
CA ARG A 24 12.34 -8.11 -12.15
C ARG A 24 10.84 -8.34 -12.10
N SER A 25 10.30 -9.19 -12.97
CA SER A 25 8.89 -9.56 -12.96
C SER A 25 8.49 -10.24 -11.66
N ALA A 26 9.30 -11.18 -11.17
CA ALA A 26 9.05 -11.86 -9.91
C ALA A 26 9.07 -10.91 -8.72
N GLN A 27 10.03 -9.98 -8.69
CA GLN A 27 10.14 -8.98 -7.64
C GLN A 27 8.94 -8.03 -7.65
N TYR A 28 8.51 -7.61 -8.83
CA TYR A 28 7.33 -6.75 -8.99
C TYR A 28 6.07 -7.43 -8.48
N GLU A 29 5.84 -8.70 -8.85
CA GLU A 29 4.67 -9.44 -8.40
C GLU A 29 4.69 -9.69 -6.89
N ALA A 30 5.86 -9.96 -6.32
CA ALA A 30 6.01 -10.12 -4.87
C ALA A 30 5.66 -8.83 -4.12
N LEU A 31 6.18 -7.70 -4.59
CA LEU A 31 5.89 -6.39 -4.00
C LEU A 31 4.40 -6.05 -4.10
N ARG A 32 3.80 -6.36 -5.24
CA ARG A 32 2.38 -6.13 -5.50
C ARG A 32 1.51 -6.94 -4.53
N ALA A 33 1.87 -8.21 -4.30
CA ALA A 33 1.16 -9.08 -3.35
C ALA A 33 1.28 -8.56 -1.92
N VAL A 34 2.47 -8.11 -1.50
CA VAL A 34 2.69 -7.52 -0.18
C VAL A 34 1.87 -6.25 -0.01
N ASN A 35 1.85 -5.37 -1.00
CA ASN A 35 1.07 -4.13 -0.95
C ASN A 35 -0.43 -4.41 -0.82
N LYS A 36 -0.92 -5.40 -1.54
CA LYS A 36 -2.34 -5.79 -1.49
C LYS A 36 -2.73 -6.25 -0.08
N GLU A 37 -1.94 -7.11 0.54
CA GLU A 37 -2.18 -7.59 1.90
C GLU A 37 -2.06 -6.47 2.93
N LEU A 38 -1.14 -5.55 2.73
CA LEU A 38 -0.95 -4.41 3.62
C LEU A 38 -2.15 -3.46 3.59
N VAL A 39 -2.63 -3.12 2.40
CA VAL A 39 -3.81 -2.25 2.24
C VAL A 39 -5.04 -2.91 2.87
N LYS A 40 -5.20 -4.22 2.68
CA LYS A 40 -6.29 -4.98 3.29
C LYS A 40 -6.20 -4.95 4.81
N LEU A 41 -5.02 -5.13 5.38
CA LEU A 41 -4.79 -5.02 6.82
C LEU A 41 -5.19 -3.65 7.35
N TYR A 42 -4.76 -2.60 6.67
CA TYR A 42 -5.06 -1.22 7.08
C TYR A 42 -6.55 -0.90 6.96
N TRP A 43 -7.21 -1.44 5.96
CA TRP A 43 -8.68 -1.35 5.85
C TRP A 43 -9.35 -1.99 7.06
N ASP A 44 -8.93 -3.20 7.44
CA ASP A 44 -9.49 -3.92 8.58
C ASP A 44 -9.27 -3.18 9.90
N ILE A 45 -8.07 -2.64 10.11
CA ILE A 45 -7.75 -1.84 11.31
C ILE A 45 -8.61 -0.57 11.33
N GLY A 46 -8.71 0.11 10.19
CA GLY A 46 -9.56 1.30 10.06
C GLY A 46 -11.02 1.01 10.37
N ARG A 47 -11.53 -0.13 9.89
CA ARG A 47 -12.88 -0.59 10.22
C ARG A 47 -13.06 -0.83 11.72
N MET A 48 -12.15 -1.57 12.33
CA MET A 48 -12.23 -1.88 13.76
C MET A 48 -12.23 -0.62 14.63
N THR A 49 -11.34 0.34 14.32
CA THR A 49 -11.28 1.59 15.08
C THR A 49 -12.48 2.46 14.85
N THR A 50 -12.99 2.54 13.62
CA THR A 50 -14.17 3.33 13.27
C THR A 50 -15.43 2.77 13.95
N GLU A 51 -15.63 1.46 13.94
CA GLU A 51 -16.77 0.81 14.54
C GLU A 51 -16.80 0.98 16.06
N ARG A 52 -15.66 1.19 16.70
CA ARG A 52 -15.57 1.38 18.15
C ARG A 52 -15.58 2.84 18.60
N GLN A 53 -15.75 3.78 17.70
CA GLN A 53 -15.85 5.20 18.08
C GLN A 53 -17.03 5.45 19.03
N ALA A 54 -18.15 4.76 18.83
CA ALA A 54 -19.32 4.87 19.67
C ALA A 54 -19.06 4.38 21.12
N THR A 55 -18.04 3.57 21.35
CA THR A 55 -17.63 3.06 22.67
C THR A 55 -16.48 3.86 23.28
N GLY A 56 -16.14 5.02 22.72
CA GLY A 56 -15.11 5.89 23.23
C GLY A 56 -13.71 5.63 22.69
N VAL A 57 -13.55 4.67 21.77
CA VAL A 57 -12.26 4.39 21.12
C VAL A 57 -12.04 5.41 19.98
N HIS A 58 -11.86 6.66 20.37
CA HIS A 58 -11.60 7.76 19.46
C HIS A 58 -10.81 8.84 20.20
N GLY A 59 -10.29 9.78 19.45
CA GLY A 59 -9.49 10.86 20.02
C GLY A 59 -8.00 10.52 20.02
N THR A 60 -7.20 11.57 20.06
CA THR A 60 -5.75 11.49 19.87
C THR A 60 -5.06 10.68 20.97
N ALA A 61 -5.48 10.86 22.23
CA ALA A 61 -4.84 10.18 23.36
C ALA A 61 -4.99 8.65 23.28
N VAL A 62 -6.19 8.18 22.92
CA VAL A 62 -6.46 6.73 22.79
C VAL A 62 -5.70 6.15 21.61
N VAL A 63 -5.69 6.84 20.48
CA VAL A 63 -4.97 6.37 19.29
C VAL A 63 -3.46 6.36 19.50
N LYS A 64 -2.91 7.34 20.23
CA LYS A 64 -1.50 7.35 20.59
C LYS A 64 -1.14 6.19 21.51
N ARG A 65 -2.01 5.85 22.46
CA ARG A 65 -1.79 4.68 23.33
C ARG A 65 -1.85 3.39 22.53
N LEU A 66 -2.82 3.27 21.62
CA LEU A 66 -2.93 2.10 20.73
C LEU A 66 -1.66 1.95 19.89
N ALA A 67 -1.18 3.04 19.33
CA ALA A 67 0.07 3.02 18.55
C ALA A 67 1.26 2.54 19.40
N ALA A 68 1.39 3.05 20.62
CA ALA A 68 2.46 2.64 21.53
C ALA A 68 2.39 1.17 21.87
N ASP A 69 1.20 0.65 22.15
CA ASP A 69 1.00 -0.74 22.51
C ASP A 69 1.28 -1.67 21.32
N LEU A 70 0.88 -1.28 20.11
CA LEU A 70 1.16 -2.05 18.90
C LEU A 70 2.66 -2.08 18.58
N GLN A 71 3.34 -0.95 18.75
CA GLN A 71 4.78 -0.88 18.52
C GLN A 71 5.56 -1.69 19.55
N ALA A 72 5.08 -1.76 20.78
CA ALA A 72 5.69 -2.58 21.83
C ALA A 72 5.51 -4.08 21.55
N GLU A 73 4.33 -4.49 21.08
CA GLU A 73 4.02 -5.89 20.77
C GLU A 73 4.73 -6.35 19.50
N PHE A 74 4.85 -5.46 18.50
CA PHE A 74 5.42 -5.76 17.19
C PHE A 74 6.62 -4.86 16.89
N PRO A 75 7.75 -5.02 17.63
CA PRO A 75 8.90 -4.15 17.42
C PRO A 75 9.48 -4.34 16.02
N GLY A 76 9.83 -3.21 15.39
CA GLY A 76 10.38 -3.21 14.04
C GLY A 76 9.36 -3.20 12.92
N ILE A 77 8.07 -3.35 13.21
CA ILE A 77 7.02 -3.18 12.21
C ILE A 77 6.77 -1.71 11.98
N VAL A 78 6.77 -1.28 10.72
CA VAL A 78 6.44 0.08 10.31
C VAL A 78 4.95 0.21 10.01
N GLY A 79 4.45 1.45 10.03
CA GLY A 79 3.06 1.72 9.66
C GLY A 79 2.10 1.87 10.81
N PHE A 80 2.54 1.68 12.06
CA PHE A 80 1.68 1.80 13.24
C PHE A 80 1.95 3.07 14.06
N SER A 81 2.30 4.16 13.38
CA SER A 81 2.27 5.49 14.02
C SER A 81 0.80 5.87 14.28
N TRP A 82 0.59 6.75 15.28
CA TRP A 82 -0.77 7.18 15.59
C TRP A 82 -1.41 7.94 14.42
N ARG A 83 -0.62 8.67 13.64
CA ARG A 83 -1.10 9.37 12.44
C ARG A 83 -1.55 8.39 11.37
N ASN A 84 -0.78 7.32 11.16
CA ASN A 84 -1.14 6.32 10.17
C ASN A 84 -2.40 5.54 10.59
N LEU A 85 -2.58 5.31 11.89
CA LEU A 85 -3.81 4.70 12.40
C LEU A 85 -5.04 5.61 12.13
N PHE A 86 -4.89 6.93 12.27
CA PHE A 86 -5.94 7.86 11.87
C PHE A 86 -6.23 7.79 10.37
N TYR A 87 -5.19 7.71 9.56
CA TYR A 87 -5.35 7.57 8.11
C TYR A 87 -6.06 6.27 7.72
N MET A 88 -5.82 5.19 8.45
CA MET A 88 -6.54 3.94 8.23
C MET A 88 -8.05 4.12 8.47
N SER A 89 -8.42 4.84 9.53
CA SER A 89 -9.82 5.15 9.83
C SER A 89 -10.44 6.06 8.77
N GLU A 90 -9.72 7.09 8.33
CA GLU A 90 -10.17 7.97 7.24
C GLU A 90 -10.35 7.20 5.93
N PHE A 91 -9.42 6.31 5.62
CA PHE A 91 -9.43 5.47 4.43
C PHE A 91 -10.69 4.59 4.41
N PHE A 92 -10.94 3.89 5.49
CA PHE A 92 -12.16 3.07 5.62
C PHE A 92 -13.42 3.93 5.50
N THR A 93 -13.49 5.04 6.21
CA THR A 93 -14.64 5.94 6.20
C THR A 93 -14.92 6.50 4.81
N ALA A 94 -13.85 6.86 4.07
CA ALA A 94 -13.99 7.44 2.73
C ALA A 94 -14.56 6.46 1.71
N TYR A 95 -14.23 5.17 1.82
CA TYR A 95 -14.58 4.18 0.80
C TYR A 95 -15.55 3.10 1.23
N ARG A 96 -15.98 3.08 2.49
CA ARG A 96 -16.87 2.03 3.02
C ARG A 96 -18.20 1.89 2.27
N ASP A 97 -18.74 3.00 1.77
CA ASP A 97 -20.00 3.06 1.05
C ASP A 97 -19.80 3.21 -0.47
N LYS A 98 -18.62 2.88 -0.97
CA LYS A 98 -18.26 3.04 -2.38
C LYS A 98 -17.74 1.73 -2.96
N PRO A 99 -18.65 0.74 -3.15
CA PRO A 99 -18.23 -0.59 -3.60
C PRO A 99 -17.52 -0.60 -4.96
N LYS A 100 -17.80 0.37 -5.83
CA LYS A 100 -17.14 0.47 -7.14
C LYS A 100 -15.67 0.91 -7.03
N LEU A 101 -15.31 1.64 -5.97
CA LEU A 101 -13.96 2.13 -5.77
C LEU A 101 -13.10 1.17 -4.93
N GLN A 102 -13.71 0.31 -4.14
CA GLN A 102 -13.00 -0.62 -3.26
C GLN A 102 -12.00 -1.53 -3.99
N PRO A 103 -12.33 -2.12 -5.16
CA PRO A 103 -11.34 -2.89 -5.91
C PRO A 103 -10.15 -2.06 -6.37
N LEU A 104 -10.36 -0.78 -6.68
CA LEU A 104 -9.30 0.11 -7.14
C LEU A 104 -8.32 0.44 -6.01
N VAL A 105 -8.84 0.77 -4.82
CA VAL A 105 -7.97 1.09 -3.67
C VAL A 105 -7.18 -0.13 -3.20
N ALA A 106 -7.70 -1.34 -3.44
CA ALA A 106 -7.04 -2.58 -3.05
C ALA A 106 -5.82 -2.93 -3.90
N ILE A 107 -5.74 -2.42 -5.14
CA ILE A 107 -4.65 -2.77 -6.07
C ILE A 107 -3.57 -1.71 -6.19
N ILE A 108 -3.76 -0.53 -5.62
CA ILE A 108 -2.72 0.50 -5.55
C ILE A 108 -2.06 0.48 -4.18
N GLY A 109 -0.85 1.07 -4.07
CA GLY A 109 -0.10 1.08 -2.81
C GLY A 109 -0.72 1.99 -1.75
N TRP A 110 -0.32 1.78 -0.50
CA TRP A 110 -0.81 2.58 0.62
C TRP A 110 -0.44 4.06 0.46
N THR A 111 0.79 4.36 0.08
CA THR A 111 1.25 5.74 -0.14
C THR A 111 0.41 6.45 -1.19
N GLN A 112 0.10 5.76 -2.29
CA GLN A 112 -0.74 6.30 -3.36
C GLN A 112 -2.15 6.58 -2.87
N ASN A 113 -2.73 5.66 -2.09
CA ASN A 113 -4.02 5.84 -1.46
C ASN A 113 -4.05 7.07 -0.56
N LEU A 114 -3.00 7.27 0.27
CA LEU A 114 -2.92 8.43 1.17
C LEU A 114 -2.84 9.74 0.40
N VAL A 115 -2.03 9.81 -0.65
CA VAL A 115 -1.91 11.03 -1.47
C VAL A 115 -3.26 11.41 -2.07
N ILE A 116 -3.97 10.44 -2.64
CA ILE A 116 -5.29 10.68 -3.23
C ILE A 116 -6.29 11.12 -2.16
N LEU A 117 -6.31 10.42 -1.02
CA LEU A 117 -7.22 10.72 0.07
C LEU A 117 -7.03 12.13 0.63
N GLN A 118 -5.78 12.56 0.78
CA GLN A 118 -5.45 13.85 1.37
C GLN A 118 -5.59 15.01 0.39
N ARG A 119 -5.23 14.81 -0.87
CA ARG A 119 -5.21 15.88 -1.87
C ARG A 119 -6.50 16.02 -2.66
N CYS A 120 -7.23 14.93 -2.82
CA CYS A 120 -8.48 14.91 -3.58
C CYS A 120 -9.66 14.80 -2.61
N LYS A 121 -10.37 15.90 -2.41
CA LYS A 121 -11.51 15.93 -1.46
C LYS A 121 -12.85 15.68 -2.15
N LYS A 122 -12.92 15.88 -3.46
CA LYS A 122 -14.16 15.67 -4.24
C LYS A 122 -14.24 14.20 -4.69
N PRO A 123 -15.41 13.54 -4.57
CA PRO A 123 -15.56 12.13 -4.94
C PRO A 123 -15.17 11.82 -6.38
N LEU A 124 -15.57 12.67 -7.35
CA LEU A 124 -15.24 12.47 -8.75
C LEU A 124 -13.74 12.59 -9.02
N GLU A 125 -13.08 13.49 -8.34
CA GLU A 125 -11.65 13.69 -8.45
C GLU A 125 -10.89 12.48 -7.89
N ARG A 126 -11.33 11.94 -6.74
CA ARG A 126 -10.78 10.71 -6.17
C ARG A 126 -10.92 9.54 -7.12
N GLU A 127 -12.11 9.37 -7.68
CA GLU A 127 -12.39 8.30 -8.65
C GLU A 127 -11.48 8.38 -9.85
N PHE A 128 -11.30 9.57 -10.40
CA PHE A 128 -10.41 9.80 -11.56
C PHE A 128 -8.97 9.34 -11.24
N TYR A 129 -8.41 9.83 -10.14
CA TYR A 129 -7.03 9.50 -9.79
C TYR A 129 -6.85 8.03 -9.38
N LEU A 130 -7.83 7.43 -8.73
CA LEU A 130 -7.80 6.00 -8.43
C LEU A 130 -7.77 5.17 -9.70
N ARG A 131 -8.62 5.48 -10.68
CA ARG A 131 -8.67 4.75 -11.95
C ARG A 131 -7.39 4.93 -12.76
N MET A 132 -6.86 6.13 -12.79
CA MET A 132 -5.60 6.41 -13.51
C MET A 132 -4.40 5.74 -12.84
N THR A 133 -4.33 5.78 -11.52
CA THR A 133 -3.25 5.12 -10.76
C THR A 133 -3.30 3.61 -10.96
N ALA A 134 -4.48 3.01 -10.89
CA ALA A 134 -4.66 1.57 -11.08
C ALA A 134 -4.30 1.13 -12.51
N ARG A 135 -4.67 1.95 -13.50
CA ARG A 135 -4.44 1.63 -14.92
C ARG A 135 -3.00 1.84 -15.36
N PHE A 136 -2.38 2.95 -14.94
CA PHE A 136 -1.07 3.36 -15.43
C PHE A 136 0.07 3.20 -14.41
N GLY A 137 -0.24 2.77 -13.20
CA GLY A 137 0.77 2.65 -12.15
C GLY A 137 1.37 3.99 -11.71
N TRP A 138 0.59 5.06 -11.72
CA TRP A 138 1.08 6.39 -11.32
C TRP A 138 1.53 6.39 -9.85
N THR A 139 2.64 7.08 -9.62
CA THR A 139 3.20 7.27 -8.27
C THR A 139 3.17 8.77 -7.83
#